data_13dae71e56ac05e29aa3f1f1e0f467fb
#
_entry.id   13dae71e56ac05e29aa3f1f1e0f467fb
#
_cell.length_a   1.000
_cell.length_b   1.000
_cell.length_c   1.000
_cell.angle_alpha   90.00
_cell.angle_beta   90.00
_cell.angle_gamma   90.00
#
_symmetry.space_group_name_H-M   'P 1'
#
loop_
_entity.id
_entity.type
_entity.pdbx_description
1 polymer ?
#
loop_
_entity_poly.entity_id
_entity_poly.type
_entity_poly.pdbx_seq_one_letter_code
_entity_poly.pdbx_strand_id
1 'polypeptide(L)'
;MDILSLKNISFKNILTNISLSIPQNGFITLSGPSGSGKSTILKICARMLTQSTGELIFEGEDAAKIPVDKYRMQVSYCFQQPVLFGDTVADNLDFPFEIRREPVKRQHEIELLERVNLSSSYLEKPVADLSGGEKQRVALIRNLIFKPKVLLLDEVTAGLDADNKKIVHMLISSYRKSGGTVVAVTHDTDELRQAEQIIRIEEGRIIEQ
;
A
#
# COMPACT_ATOMS: atom_id res chain seq x y z
N MET A 1 19.18 -6.80 3.51
CA MET A 1 18.68 -7.65 2.40
C MET A 1 17.49 -6.94 1.78
N ASP A 2 17.44 -6.85 0.44
CA ASP A 2 16.31 -6.21 -0.23
C ASP A 2 15.14 -7.19 -0.28
N ILE A 3 13.96 -6.71 0.10
CA ILE A 3 12.73 -7.51 -0.01
C ILE A 3 12.13 -7.39 -1.41
N LEU A 4 12.32 -6.24 -2.05
CA LEU A 4 11.84 -5.96 -3.40
C LEU A 4 12.90 -5.17 -4.17
N SER A 5 13.18 -5.56 -5.41
CA SER A 5 14.12 -4.84 -6.27
C SER A 5 13.58 -4.72 -7.69
N LEU A 6 13.64 -3.52 -8.22
CA LEU A 6 13.38 -3.21 -9.62
C LEU A 6 14.72 -3.12 -10.33
N LYS A 7 14.92 -3.86 -11.42
CA LYS A 7 16.15 -3.86 -12.20
C LYS A 7 15.87 -3.44 -13.64
N ASN A 8 16.32 -2.23 -14.00
CA ASN A 8 16.19 -1.66 -15.34
C ASN A 8 14.76 -1.68 -15.88
N ILE A 9 13.78 -1.44 -15.01
CA ILE A 9 12.35 -1.45 -15.36
C ILE A 9 12.04 -0.30 -16.31
N SER A 10 11.46 -0.63 -17.46
CA SER A 10 10.81 0.36 -18.33
C SER A 10 9.37 -0.05 -18.58
N PHE A 11 8.48 0.93 -18.74
CA PHE A 11 7.07 0.69 -18.99
C PHE A 11 6.52 1.71 -19.99
N LYS A 12 6.21 1.26 -21.20
CA LYS A 12 5.72 2.12 -22.30
C LYS A 12 6.62 3.36 -22.45
N ASN A 13 6.02 4.55 -22.58
CA ASN A 13 6.69 5.85 -22.55
C ASN A 13 6.58 6.56 -21.20
N ILE A 14 6.23 5.81 -20.11
CA ILE A 14 5.99 6.38 -18.77
C ILE A 14 7.22 6.19 -17.87
N LEU A 15 7.88 5.02 -17.94
CA LEU A 15 9.06 4.73 -17.11
C LEU A 15 10.23 4.30 -17.99
N THR A 16 11.41 4.82 -17.69
CA THR A 16 12.65 4.53 -18.41
C THR A 16 13.76 4.12 -17.44
N ASN A 17 14.17 2.86 -17.53
CA ASN A 17 15.36 2.33 -16.82
C ASN A 17 15.34 2.58 -15.29
N ILE A 18 14.22 2.31 -14.63
CA ILE A 18 14.08 2.41 -13.19
C ILE A 18 14.81 1.24 -12.51
N SER A 19 15.79 1.57 -11.67
CA SER A 19 16.45 0.60 -10.79
C SER A 19 16.34 1.09 -9.36
N LEU A 20 15.71 0.29 -8.50
CA LEU A 20 15.39 0.68 -7.12
C LEU A 20 15.46 -0.56 -6.22
N SER A 21 16.17 -0.45 -5.11
CA SER A 21 16.22 -1.46 -4.05
C SER A 21 15.37 -1.02 -2.85
N ILE A 22 14.52 -1.90 -2.38
CA ILE A 22 13.65 -1.67 -1.21
C ILE A 22 14.09 -2.65 -0.12
N PRO A 23 14.79 -2.16 0.93
CA PRO A 23 15.26 -3.01 2.00
C PRO A 23 14.11 -3.56 2.84
N GLN A 24 14.31 -4.74 3.38
CA GLN A 24 13.38 -5.32 4.36
C GLN A 24 13.25 -4.38 5.57
N ASN A 25 12.01 -4.20 6.05
CA ASN A 25 11.65 -3.28 7.14
C ASN A 25 11.95 -1.79 6.83
N GLY A 26 12.24 -1.45 5.58
CA GLY A 26 12.48 -0.08 5.15
C GLY A 26 11.19 0.72 4.98
N PHE A 27 11.33 2.05 4.98
CA PHE A 27 10.28 2.99 4.58
C PHE A 27 10.83 3.92 3.50
N ILE A 28 10.40 3.68 2.26
CA ILE A 28 10.79 4.50 1.10
C ILE A 28 9.62 5.37 0.68
N THR A 29 9.89 6.64 0.43
CA THR A 29 8.92 7.59 -0.10
C THR A 29 9.30 7.98 -1.53
N LEU A 30 8.41 7.75 -2.47
CA LEU A 30 8.54 8.22 -3.85
C LEU A 30 7.95 9.63 -3.96
N SER A 31 8.75 10.59 -4.41
CA SER A 31 8.35 11.98 -4.62
C SER A 31 8.55 12.41 -6.07
N GLY A 32 8.02 13.57 -6.45
CA GLY A 32 8.14 14.14 -7.79
C GLY A 32 6.81 14.65 -8.34
N PRO A 33 6.82 15.35 -9.50
CA PRO A 33 5.62 15.96 -10.08
C PRO A 33 4.50 14.96 -10.37
N SER A 34 3.27 15.47 -10.51
CA SER A 34 2.15 14.64 -11.00
C SER A 34 2.47 14.11 -12.40
N GLY A 35 2.11 12.86 -12.66
CA GLY A 35 2.41 12.22 -13.95
C GLY A 35 3.85 11.71 -14.11
N SER A 36 4.75 11.88 -13.13
CA SER A 36 6.14 11.41 -13.24
C SER A 36 6.34 9.88 -13.21
N GLY A 37 5.27 9.10 -12.97
CA GLY A 37 5.34 7.62 -13.01
C GLY A 37 5.36 6.94 -11.64
N LYS A 38 5.24 7.66 -10.51
CA LYS A 38 5.27 7.10 -9.14
C LYS A 38 4.24 5.99 -8.91
N SER A 39 2.97 6.27 -9.18
CA SER A 39 1.90 5.26 -9.06
C SER A 39 2.09 4.09 -10.04
N THR A 40 2.73 4.33 -11.19
CA THR A 40 3.07 3.27 -12.14
C THR A 40 4.13 2.33 -11.54
N ILE A 41 5.14 2.88 -10.85
CA ILE A 41 6.13 2.07 -10.12
C ILE A 41 5.44 1.21 -9.06
N LEU A 42 4.58 1.80 -8.21
CA LEU A 42 3.84 1.03 -7.21
C LEU A 42 2.97 -0.07 -7.83
N LYS A 43 2.28 0.22 -8.94
CA LYS A 43 1.44 -0.77 -9.64
C LYS A 43 2.26 -1.91 -10.25
N ILE A 44 3.47 -1.63 -10.71
CA ILE A 44 4.41 -2.68 -11.17
C ILE A 44 4.88 -3.49 -9.95
N CYS A 45 5.25 -2.85 -8.84
CA CYS A 45 5.58 -3.54 -7.59
C CYS A 45 4.44 -4.44 -7.08
N ALA A 46 3.19 -4.03 -7.27
CA ALA A 46 2.01 -4.85 -6.93
C ALA A 46 1.67 -5.92 -7.99
N ARG A 47 2.42 -6.00 -9.10
CA ARG A 47 2.11 -6.83 -10.27
C ARG A 47 0.69 -6.58 -10.82
N MET A 48 0.22 -5.33 -10.71
CA MET A 48 -1.01 -4.86 -11.34
C MET A 48 -0.75 -4.41 -12.79
N LEU A 49 0.50 -4.02 -13.07
CA LEU A 49 1.02 -3.73 -14.41
C LEU A 49 2.24 -4.59 -14.65
N THR A 50 2.40 -5.05 -15.89
CA THR A 50 3.59 -5.78 -16.34
C THR A 50 4.51 -4.81 -17.05
N GLN A 51 5.76 -4.72 -16.62
CA GLN A 51 6.80 -3.90 -17.23
C GLN A 51 7.06 -4.32 -18.70
N SER A 52 7.53 -3.38 -19.52
CA SER A 52 7.90 -3.66 -20.90
C SER A 52 9.27 -4.34 -20.97
N THR A 53 10.22 -3.91 -20.13
CA THR A 53 11.55 -4.48 -19.97
C THR A 53 11.99 -4.44 -18.52
N GLY A 54 13.04 -5.20 -18.17
CA GLY A 54 13.60 -5.28 -16.84
C GLY A 54 12.97 -6.37 -15.99
N GLU A 55 13.39 -6.48 -14.74
CA GLU A 55 13.01 -7.55 -13.82
C GLU A 55 12.53 -6.98 -12.50
N LEU A 56 11.44 -7.54 -11.97
CA LEU A 56 10.97 -7.32 -10.60
C LEU A 56 11.37 -8.53 -9.76
N ILE A 57 12.20 -8.31 -8.76
CA ILE A 57 12.70 -9.35 -7.84
C ILE A 57 12.02 -9.19 -6.50
N PHE A 58 11.48 -10.26 -5.94
CA PHE A 58 10.88 -10.32 -4.61
C PHE A 58 11.58 -11.41 -3.79
N GLU A 59 12.15 -11.04 -2.64
CA GLU A 59 12.92 -11.95 -1.76
C GLU A 59 14.00 -12.77 -2.52
N GLY A 60 14.64 -12.14 -3.50
CA GLY A 60 15.70 -12.76 -4.30
C GLY A 60 15.21 -13.61 -5.49
N GLU A 61 13.90 -13.80 -5.65
CA GLU A 61 13.30 -14.55 -6.77
C GLU A 61 12.64 -13.59 -7.76
N ASP A 62 12.69 -13.93 -9.05
CA ASP A 62 11.92 -13.23 -10.07
C ASP A 62 10.42 -13.30 -9.75
N ALA A 63 9.82 -12.14 -9.48
CA ALA A 63 8.41 -12.07 -9.10
C ALA A 63 7.47 -12.67 -10.17
N ALA A 64 7.88 -12.70 -11.44
CA ALA A 64 7.08 -13.30 -12.51
C ALA A 64 6.90 -14.81 -12.35
N LYS A 65 7.82 -15.49 -11.66
CA LYS A 65 7.75 -16.93 -11.37
C LYS A 65 6.84 -17.30 -10.22
N ILE A 66 6.53 -16.34 -9.35
CA ILE A 66 5.64 -16.55 -8.21
C ILE A 66 4.17 -16.47 -8.69
N PRO A 67 3.28 -17.41 -8.34
CA PRO A 67 1.86 -17.29 -8.63
C PRO A 67 1.30 -15.95 -8.14
N VAL A 68 0.51 -15.26 -8.97
CA VAL A 68 0.12 -13.87 -8.71
C VAL A 68 -0.71 -13.70 -7.43
N ASP A 69 -1.53 -14.68 -7.10
CA ASP A 69 -2.30 -14.75 -5.86
C ASP A 69 -1.38 -14.84 -4.64
N LYS A 70 -0.37 -15.71 -4.67
CA LYS A 70 0.64 -15.87 -3.61
C LYS A 70 1.48 -14.61 -3.42
N TYR A 71 1.84 -13.96 -4.53
CA TYR A 71 2.56 -12.69 -4.49
C TYR A 71 1.72 -11.58 -3.84
N ARG A 72 0.48 -11.38 -4.28
CA ARG A 72 -0.41 -10.32 -3.78
C ARG A 72 -0.88 -10.55 -2.35
N MET A 73 -0.79 -11.76 -1.82
CA MET A 73 -0.97 -12.02 -0.39
C MET A 73 0.17 -11.43 0.46
N GLN A 74 1.35 -11.20 -0.13
CA GLN A 74 2.54 -10.69 0.55
C GLN A 74 2.85 -9.23 0.22
N VAL A 75 2.40 -8.73 -0.94
CA VAL A 75 2.59 -7.36 -1.40
C VAL A 75 1.21 -6.73 -1.60
N SER A 76 0.81 -5.84 -0.70
CA SER A 76 -0.52 -5.22 -0.70
C SER A 76 -0.47 -3.79 -1.20
N TYR A 77 -1.43 -3.40 -2.03
CA TYR A 77 -1.54 -2.07 -2.63
C TYR A 77 -2.75 -1.33 -2.08
N CYS A 78 -2.52 -0.14 -1.54
CA CYS A 78 -3.55 0.77 -1.06
C CYS A 78 -3.74 1.90 -2.07
N PHE A 79 -4.94 1.99 -2.61
CA PHE A 79 -5.31 2.99 -3.61
C PHE A 79 -5.45 4.38 -2.99
N GLN A 80 -5.17 5.41 -3.79
CA GLN A 80 -5.40 6.81 -3.44
C GLN A 80 -6.87 7.06 -3.06
N GLN A 81 -7.79 6.57 -3.89
CA GLN A 81 -9.21 6.58 -3.56
C GLN A 81 -9.60 5.21 -3.00
N PRO A 82 -10.16 5.16 -1.79
CA PRO A 82 -10.54 3.88 -1.17
C PRO A 82 -11.67 3.22 -1.96
N VAL A 83 -11.42 2.00 -2.43
CA VAL A 83 -12.43 1.18 -3.08
C VAL A 83 -12.95 0.18 -2.06
N LEU A 84 -14.19 0.35 -1.64
CA LEU A 84 -14.94 -0.60 -0.83
C LEU A 84 -16.01 -1.27 -1.71
N PHE A 85 -16.39 -2.49 -1.34
CA PHE A 85 -17.37 -3.29 -2.07
C PHE A 85 -18.35 -3.94 -1.07
N GLY A 86 -19.34 -4.68 -1.58
CA GLY A 86 -20.41 -5.23 -0.75
C GLY A 86 -21.31 -4.15 -0.15
N ASP A 87 -22.09 -4.52 0.81
CA ASP A 87 -23.09 -3.65 1.44
C ASP A 87 -22.57 -3.04 2.74
N THR A 88 -21.72 -3.76 3.49
CA THR A 88 -21.28 -3.41 4.84
C THR A 88 -19.75 -3.33 4.96
N VAL A 89 -19.30 -2.78 6.08
CA VAL A 89 -17.87 -2.82 6.47
C VAL A 89 -17.41 -4.27 6.67
N ALA A 90 -18.26 -5.12 7.25
CA ALA A 90 -17.94 -6.54 7.46
C ALA A 90 -17.60 -7.24 6.13
N ASP A 91 -18.34 -7.00 5.06
CA ASP A 91 -18.06 -7.60 3.74
C ASP A 91 -16.62 -7.28 3.28
N ASN A 92 -16.13 -6.09 3.59
CA ASN A 92 -14.77 -5.68 3.27
C ASN A 92 -13.71 -6.34 4.13
N LEU A 93 -13.99 -6.55 5.41
CA LEU A 93 -13.02 -7.14 6.35
C LEU A 93 -13.02 -8.67 6.30
N ASP A 94 -14.15 -9.29 5.98
CA ASP A 94 -14.29 -10.73 5.78
C ASP A 94 -13.55 -11.20 4.51
N PHE A 95 -13.58 -10.41 3.45
CA PHE A 95 -13.02 -10.75 2.14
C PHE A 95 -11.58 -11.27 2.15
N PRO A 96 -10.60 -10.68 2.90
CA PRO A 96 -9.26 -11.23 2.99
C PRO A 96 -9.20 -12.66 3.54
N PHE A 97 -10.13 -13.05 4.41
CA PHE A 97 -10.26 -14.42 4.92
C PHE A 97 -10.85 -15.35 3.85
N GLU A 98 -11.91 -14.90 3.17
CA GLU A 98 -12.58 -15.66 2.11
C GLU A 98 -11.64 -16.06 0.98
N ILE A 99 -10.86 -15.10 0.44
CA ILE A 99 -9.89 -15.39 -0.64
C ILE A 99 -8.77 -16.32 -0.22
N ARG A 100 -8.49 -16.43 1.10
CA ARG A 100 -7.52 -17.36 1.68
C ARG A 100 -8.14 -18.68 2.10
N ARG A 101 -9.47 -18.81 2.05
CA ARG A 101 -10.25 -19.94 2.57
C ARG A 101 -9.99 -20.18 4.05
N GLU A 102 -9.82 -19.09 4.80
CA GLU A 102 -9.66 -19.12 6.26
C GLU A 102 -10.94 -18.70 6.96
N PRO A 103 -11.24 -19.21 8.16
CA PRO A 103 -12.38 -18.74 8.94
C PRO A 103 -12.20 -17.28 9.33
N VAL A 104 -13.28 -16.50 9.23
CA VAL A 104 -13.31 -15.09 9.66
C VAL A 104 -12.99 -15.01 11.16
N LYS A 105 -12.08 -14.09 11.51
CA LYS A 105 -11.67 -13.83 12.90
C LYS A 105 -12.28 -12.51 13.38
N ARG A 106 -13.55 -12.51 13.70
CA ARG A 106 -14.32 -11.31 14.06
C ARG A 106 -13.66 -10.46 15.15
N GLN A 107 -13.09 -11.09 16.18
CA GLN A 107 -12.38 -10.35 17.22
C GLN A 107 -11.17 -9.57 16.68
N HIS A 108 -10.43 -10.15 15.73
CA HIS A 108 -9.30 -9.48 15.08
C HIS A 108 -9.73 -8.27 14.24
N GLU A 109 -10.87 -8.36 13.56
CA GLU A 109 -11.44 -7.23 12.80
C GLU A 109 -11.87 -6.10 13.72
N ILE A 110 -12.50 -6.41 14.84
CA ILE A 110 -12.87 -5.43 15.87
C ILE A 110 -11.63 -4.71 16.41
N GLU A 111 -10.57 -5.44 16.74
CA GLU A 111 -9.30 -4.85 17.19
C GLU A 111 -8.68 -3.91 16.15
N LEU A 112 -8.79 -4.26 14.85
CA LEU A 112 -8.30 -3.39 13.77
C LEU A 112 -9.17 -2.15 13.59
N LEU A 113 -10.50 -2.26 13.71
CA LEU A 113 -11.39 -1.10 13.70
C LEU A 113 -11.07 -0.14 14.86
N GLU A 114 -10.90 -0.65 16.06
CA GLU A 114 -10.54 0.16 17.25
C GLU A 114 -9.22 0.91 17.06
N ARG A 115 -8.21 0.28 16.42
CA ARG A 115 -6.93 0.94 16.10
C ARG A 115 -7.06 2.14 15.17
N VAL A 116 -8.14 2.23 14.43
CA VAL A 116 -8.45 3.36 13.54
C VAL A 116 -9.61 4.21 14.04
N ASN A 117 -9.90 4.14 15.34
CA ASN A 117 -10.97 4.89 16.00
C ASN A 117 -12.36 4.66 15.39
N LEU A 118 -12.66 3.41 15.05
CA LEU A 118 -13.98 2.94 14.63
C LEU A 118 -14.44 1.87 15.62
N SER A 119 -15.67 2.01 16.15
CA SER A 119 -16.20 1.03 17.08
C SER A 119 -16.61 -0.28 16.38
N SER A 120 -16.80 -1.34 17.14
CA SER A 120 -17.29 -2.63 16.62
C SER A 120 -18.63 -2.54 15.89
N SER A 121 -19.48 -1.55 16.25
CA SER A 121 -20.76 -1.31 15.57
C SER A 121 -20.59 -0.93 14.09
N TYR A 122 -19.39 -0.52 13.66
CA TYR A 122 -19.11 -0.23 12.26
C TYR A 122 -19.16 -1.46 11.37
N LEU A 123 -19.02 -2.66 11.91
CA LEU A 123 -19.11 -3.89 11.11
C LEU A 123 -20.41 -3.95 10.28
N GLU A 124 -21.54 -3.61 10.92
CA GLU A 124 -22.85 -3.62 10.29
C GLU A 124 -23.17 -2.31 9.52
N LYS A 125 -22.27 -1.31 9.57
CA LYS A 125 -22.53 -0.03 8.92
C LYS A 125 -22.45 -0.15 7.41
N PRO A 126 -23.48 0.36 6.67
CA PRO A 126 -23.43 0.38 5.22
C PRO A 126 -22.23 1.16 4.68
N VAL A 127 -21.57 0.62 3.66
CA VAL A 127 -20.44 1.28 3.00
C VAL A 127 -20.83 2.66 2.44
N ALA A 128 -22.07 2.81 1.99
CA ALA A 128 -22.59 4.06 1.45
C ALA A 128 -22.59 5.19 2.49
N ASP A 129 -22.79 4.85 3.76
CA ASP A 129 -22.91 5.80 4.89
C ASP A 129 -21.57 6.21 5.50
N LEU A 130 -20.46 5.70 4.98
CA LEU A 130 -19.12 6.05 5.44
C LEU A 130 -18.66 7.37 4.84
N SER A 131 -18.07 8.22 5.67
CA SER A 131 -17.31 9.39 5.20
C SER A 131 -16.05 8.97 4.43
N GLY A 132 -15.44 9.89 3.68
CA GLY A 132 -14.21 9.61 2.94
C GLY A 132 -13.07 9.10 3.83
N GLY A 133 -12.88 9.72 4.99
CA GLY A 133 -11.87 9.29 5.97
C GLY A 133 -12.16 7.93 6.59
N GLU A 134 -13.43 7.59 6.88
CA GLU A 134 -13.83 6.28 7.35
C GLU A 134 -13.58 5.20 6.28
N LYS A 135 -13.95 5.49 5.00
CA LYS A 135 -13.67 4.59 3.87
C LYS A 135 -12.16 4.30 3.74
N GLN A 136 -11.34 5.34 3.86
CA GLN A 136 -9.88 5.20 3.78
C GLN A 136 -9.34 4.30 4.90
N ARG A 137 -9.80 4.50 6.14
CA ARG A 137 -9.38 3.69 7.29
C ARG A 137 -9.82 2.23 7.15
N VAL A 138 -11.06 1.97 6.73
CA VAL A 138 -11.56 0.60 6.46
C VAL A 138 -10.75 -0.07 5.35
N ALA A 139 -10.50 0.63 4.23
CA ALA A 139 -9.68 0.09 3.14
C ALA A 139 -8.25 -0.24 3.59
N LEU A 140 -7.66 0.61 4.45
CA LEU A 140 -6.30 0.39 4.94
C LEU A 140 -6.22 -0.81 5.90
N ILE A 141 -7.12 -0.94 6.88
CA ILE A 141 -7.12 -2.10 7.78
C ILE A 141 -7.42 -3.40 7.04
N ARG A 142 -8.29 -3.39 6.01
CA ARG A 142 -8.50 -4.55 5.13
C ARG A 142 -7.20 -5.06 4.52
N ASN A 143 -6.33 -4.15 4.06
CA ASN A 143 -5.02 -4.52 3.51
C ASN A 143 -4.06 -5.05 4.59
N LEU A 144 -4.28 -4.73 5.86
CA LEU A 144 -3.41 -5.08 6.98
C LEU A 144 -3.86 -6.32 7.78
N ILE A 145 -5.06 -6.87 7.52
CA ILE A 145 -5.62 -8.03 8.25
C ILE A 145 -4.60 -9.19 8.33
N PHE A 146 -3.93 -9.52 7.24
CA PHE A 146 -2.92 -10.58 7.18
C PHE A 146 -1.48 -10.07 7.20
N LYS A 147 -1.25 -8.82 7.58
CA LYS A 147 0.08 -8.20 7.71
C LYS A 147 0.99 -8.56 6.53
N PRO A 148 0.77 -8.00 5.33
CA PRO A 148 1.61 -8.27 4.17
C PRO A 148 3.07 -7.96 4.49
N LYS A 149 4.03 -8.51 3.76
CA LYS A 149 5.45 -8.17 3.93
C LYS A 149 5.77 -6.77 3.42
N VAL A 150 5.07 -6.36 2.34
CA VAL A 150 5.24 -5.03 1.72
C VAL A 150 3.88 -4.35 1.59
N LEU A 151 3.78 -3.13 2.06
CA LEU A 151 2.63 -2.25 1.94
C LEU A 151 2.96 -1.10 0.99
N LEU A 152 2.25 -1.02 -0.12
CA LEU A 152 2.38 0.01 -1.13
C LEU A 152 1.26 1.04 -0.96
N LEU A 153 1.61 2.28 -0.66
CA LEU A 153 0.68 3.35 -0.32
C LEU A 153 0.67 4.42 -1.42
N ASP A 154 -0.38 4.48 -2.20
CA ASP A 154 -0.53 5.47 -3.28
C ASP A 154 -1.38 6.65 -2.79
N GLU A 155 -0.72 7.70 -2.26
CA GLU A 155 -1.34 8.94 -1.75
C GLU A 155 -2.51 8.72 -0.78
N VAL A 156 -2.41 7.74 0.12
CA VAL A 156 -3.52 7.29 0.99
C VAL A 156 -3.98 8.34 2.01
N THR A 157 -3.22 9.41 2.21
CA THR A 157 -3.54 10.52 3.12
C THR A 157 -4.07 11.75 2.39
N ALA A 158 -4.08 11.71 1.04
CA ALA A 158 -4.55 12.85 0.24
C ALA A 158 -6.03 13.16 0.54
N GLY A 159 -6.31 14.45 0.78
CA GLY A 159 -7.68 14.91 1.07
C GLY A 159 -8.22 14.56 2.45
N LEU A 160 -7.43 13.92 3.32
CA LEU A 160 -7.81 13.70 4.71
C LEU A 160 -7.56 14.95 5.57
N ASP A 161 -8.42 15.18 6.53
CA ASP A 161 -8.18 16.15 7.61
C ASP A 161 -7.03 15.71 8.53
N ALA A 162 -6.57 16.59 9.40
CA ALA A 162 -5.42 16.36 10.28
C ALA A 162 -5.61 15.16 11.22
N ASP A 163 -6.82 14.97 11.76
CA ASP A 163 -7.11 13.89 12.69
C ASP A 163 -7.09 12.53 11.97
N ASN A 164 -7.72 12.44 10.79
CA ASN A 164 -7.69 11.24 9.97
C ASN A 164 -6.27 10.90 9.49
N LYS A 165 -5.47 11.91 9.08
CA LYS A 165 -4.05 11.70 8.74
C LYS A 165 -3.28 11.11 9.92
N LYS A 166 -3.45 11.65 11.12
CA LYS A 166 -2.78 11.16 12.32
C LYS A 166 -3.10 9.69 12.62
N ILE A 167 -4.37 9.30 12.49
CA ILE A 167 -4.79 7.90 12.69
C ILE A 167 -4.11 6.99 11.66
N VAL A 168 -4.12 7.38 10.38
CA VAL A 168 -3.47 6.61 9.30
C VAL A 168 -1.97 6.48 9.55
N HIS A 169 -1.29 7.57 9.93
CA HIS A 169 0.15 7.54 10.23
C HIS A 169 0.48 6.63 11.43
N MET A 170 -0.33 6.66 12.49
CA MET A 170 -0.15 5.77 13.64
C MET A 170 -0.29 4.30 13.24
N LEU A 171 -1.26 3.97 12.38
CA LEU A 171 -1.46 2.61 11.90
C LEU A 171 -0.27 2.14 11.04
N ILE A 172 0.20 2.96 10.09
CA ILE A 172 1.37 2.66 9.25
C ILE A 172 2.63 2.51 10.12
N SER A 173 2.83 3.38 11.09
CA SER A 173 3.95 3.30 12.04
C SER A 173 3.92 1.99 12.86
N SER A 174 2.74 1.60 13.34
CA SER A 174 2.56 0.33 14.07
C SER A 174 2.87 -0.89 13.19
N TYR A 175 2.39 -0.89 11.95
CA TYR A 175 2.69 -1.94 10.97
C TYR A 175 4.21 -2.04 10.71
N ARG A 176 4.86 -0.92 10.52
CA ARG A 176 6.31 -0.85 10.32
C ARG A 176 7.08 -1.38 11.53
N LYS A 177 6.74 -0.95 12.75
CA LYS A 177 7.34 -1.44 14.00
C LYS A 177 7.18 -2.95 14.18
N SER A 178 6.18 -3.56 13.56
CA SER A 178 6.00 -5.03 13.55
C SER A 178 6.80 -5.74 12.44
N GLY A 179 7.72 -5.05 11.77
CA GLY A 179 8.60 -5.62 10.74
C GLY A 179 8.07 -5.51 9.30
N GLY A 180 7.05 -4.69 9.06
CA GLY A 180 6.52 -4.44 7.72
C GLY A 180 7.40 -3.47 6.92
N THR A 181 7.48 -3.68 5.61
CA THR A 181 8.14 -2.77 4.66
C THR A 181 7.10 -1.85 4.03
N VAL A 182 7.41 -0.57 3.87
CA VAL A 182 6.51 0.44 3.31
C VAL A 182 7.16 1.13 2.11
N VAL A 183 6.40 1.25 1.03
CA VAL A 183 6.73 2.17 -0.08
C VAL A 183 5.53 3.09 -0.28
N ALA A 184 5.73 4.38 -0.07
CA ALA A 184 4.68 5.38 -0.13
C ALA A 184 4.91 6.38 -1.27
N VAL A 185 3.84 6.81 -1.89
CA VAL A 185 3.79 8.02 -2.73
C VAL A 185 3.07 9.09 -1.93
N THR A 186 3.67 10.27 -1.81
CA THR A 186 3.03 11.42 -1.20
C THR A 186 3.49 12.72 -1.83
N HIS A 187 2.63 13.73 -1.78
CA HIS A 187 2.93 15.13 -2.08
C HIS A 187 2.82 16.01 -0.84
N ASP A 188 2.50 15.42 0.32
CA ASP A 188 2.39 16.14 1.59
C ASP A 188 3.77 16.53 2.10
N THR A 189 3.99 17.83 2.31
CA THR A 189 5.30 18.37 2.74
C THR A 189 5.71 17.90 4.12
N ASP A 190 4.77 17.64 5.00
CA ASP A 190 5.07 17.19 6.37
C ASP A 190 5.43 15.71 6.38
N GLU A 191 4.78 14.90 5.53
CA GLU A 191 5.18 13.49 5.31
C GLU A 191 6.57 13.39 4.67
N LEU A 192 6.87 14.23 3.68
CA LEU A 192 8.20 14.28 3.06
C LEU A 192 9.29 14.68 4.05
N ARG A 193 9.04 15.64 4.95
CA ARG A 193 10.00 16.03 6.00
C ARG A 193 10.29 14.92 7.01
N GLN A 194 9.35 14.00 7.21
CA GLN A 194 9.47 12.87 8.14
C GLN A 194 9.92 11.58 7.43
N ALA A 195 10.10 11.61 6.12
CA ALA A 195 10.54 10.46 5.34
C ALA A 195 11.99 10.08 5.68
N GLU A 196 12.25 8.78 5.81
CA GLU A 196 13.59 8.25 6.09
C GLU A 196 14.46 8.20 4.85
N GLN A 197 13.85 7.85 3.72
CA GLN A 197 14.50 7.83 2.41
C GLN A 197 13.51 8.34 1.37
N ILE A 198 13.93 9.31 0.58
CA ILE A 198 13.14 9.88 -0.52
C ILE A 198 13.80 9.52 -1.83
N ILE A 199 13.03 8.93 -2.73
CA ILE A 199 13.42 8.68 -4.11
C ILE A 199 12.64 9.65 -4.99
N ARG A 200 13.36 10.52 -5.68
CA ARG A 200 12.73 11.52 -6.55
C ARG A 200 12.60 11.00 -7.99
N ILE A 201 11.37 11.04 -8.49
CA ILE A 201 11.02 10.60 -9.85
C ILE A 201 10.60 11.80 -10.69
N GLU A 202 11.28 12.02 -11.81
CA GLU A 202 10.90 13.02 -12.82
C GLU A 202 10.94 12.39 -14.21
N GLU A 203 9.98 12.70 -15.05
CA GLU A 203 9.88 12.21 -16.43
C GLU A 203 10.13 10.71 -16.58
N GLY A 204 9.62 9.92 -15.63
CA GLY A 204 9.77 8.46 -15.63
C GLY A 204 11.16 7.95 -15.27
N ARG A 205 12.02 8.76 -14.66
CA ARG A 205 13.38 8.38 -14.24
C ARG A 205 13.62 8.71 -12.77
N ILE A 206 14.50 7.97 -12.14
CA ILE A 206 15.04 8.34 -10.82
C ILE A 206 16.11 9.40 -11.03
N ILE A 207 15.96 10.55 -10.37
CA ILE A 207 16.92 11.66 -10.45
C ILE A 207 17.68 11.86 -9.12
N GLU A 208 17.16 11.33 -8.01
CA GLU A 208 17.78 11.44 -6.69
C GLU A 208 17.36 10.24 -5.82
N GLN A 209 18.30 9.72 -5.01
CA GLN A 209 18.12 8.61 -4.07
C GLN A 209 18.69 8.94 -2.71
#